data_748f9099cd96a67d39b313f097729e78
#
_entry.id   748f9099cd96a67d39b313f097729e78
#
_cell.length_a   1.000
_cell.length_b   1.000
_cell.length_c   1.000
_cell.angle_alpha   90.00
_cell.angle_beta   90.00
_cell.angle_gamma   90.00
#
_symmetry.space_group_name_H-M   'P 1'
#
loop_
_entity.id
_entity.type
_entity.pdbx_description
1 polymer ?
#
loop_
_entity_poly.entity_id
_entity_poly.type
_entity_poly.pdbx_seq_one_letter_code
_entity_poly.pdbx_strand_id
1 'polypeptide(L)'
;MRYVSTRGAAPSREFDDVLLAGLAEDGGLFVPETWPVFSPAEWRALRGLPYAELAARVMAPFMTGGAIGFDDLQAITRASYRGFDHAAVVPLVQLEPSLFVLELFHGPTLAFKDLALQVAGRLFDHVLSARDERVTIVGATSGDTGSAAIEACRDRLRVDIAILHPEGRTSEVQRRQMTTVKARNVLNIALSGTFDDCQDLVKAMFADAPFRTELRLSAVNSINWARIAGQIPYFAAAALALGAPDRPVAVAVPTGNFGNILAAWAARQMGLPIERFIVGSNANDILARFLAANDMRTAGVVETVSPSMDIQVSSNFERLLFEALGRDAPETAHTMVDFRASGTMKVSREVWQSVRRDFAGLALDDAATLAEIARIRAESGYIADPHTAIGIAAARAAAPVGVPVIAAATAHPAKFPAAMHRAIGIRPGLPPRLDDLYDRQEHFVRAGNSLGEVETLVRHFAHRNDA
;
A
#
# COMPACT_ATOMS: atom_id res chain seq x y z
N MET A 1 -20.89 -7.89 3.18
CA MET A 1 -20.67 -6.61 2.45
C MET A 1 -20.60 -6.92 0.96
N ARG A 2 -21.34 -6.17 0.14
CA ARG A 2 -21.21 -6.22 -1.32
C ARG A 2 -20.30 -5.12 -1.84
N TYR A 3 -19.69 -5.37 -2.98
CA TYR A 3 -18.75 -4.47 -3.65
C TYR A 3 -19.17 -4.25 -5.09
N VAL A 4 -19.03 -3.02 -5.55
CA VAL A 4 -19.30 -2.60 -6.92
C VAL A 4 -18.00 -2.16 -7.60
N SER A 5 -17.96 -2.25 -8.93
CA SER A 5 -16.86 -1.69 -9.73
C SER A 5 -17.03 -0.19 -9.89
N THR A 6 -15.93 0.55 -9.84
CA THR A 6 -15.89 1.99 -10.17
C THR A 6 -16.32 2.30 -11.61
N ARG A 7 -16.36 1.29 -12.50
CA ARG A 7 -16.76 1.45 -13.92
C ARG A 7 -18.11 0.84 -14.24
N GLY A 8 -18.73 0.12 -13.30
CA GLY A 8 -20.14 -0.26 -13.30
C GLY A 8 -20.57 -1.39 -14.24
N ALA A 9 -19.71 -1.88 -15.13
CA ALA A 9 -20.08 -2.96 -16.05
C ALA A 9 -19.88 -4.36 -15.45
N ALA A 10 -19.08 -4.49 -14.39
CA ALA A 10 -18.89 -5.74 -13.68
C ALA A 10 -20.01 -5.99 -12.65
N PRO A 11 -20.42 -7.26 -12.42
CA PRO A 11 -21.40 -7.59 -11.40
C PRO A 11 -20.87 -7.27 -10.00
N SER A 12 -21.78 -6.93 -9.07
CA SER A 12 -21.42 -6.77 -7.67
C SER A 12 -21.00 -8.10 -7.06
N ARG A 13 -19.98 -8.07 -6.20
CA ARG A 13 -19.32 -9.24 -5.61
C ARG A 13 -19.32 -9.19 -4.09
N GLU A 14 -19.13 -10.32 -3.45
CA GLU A 14 -18.84 -10.42 -2.01
C GLU A 14 -17.33 -10.30 -1.77
N PHE A 15 -16.93 -10.07 -0.51
CA PHE A 15 -15.52 -9.82 -0.17
C PHE A 15 -14.58 -10.95 -0.61
N ASP A 16 -14.98 -12.20 -0.43
CA ASP A 16 -14.15 -13.35 -0.78
C ASP A 16 -13.76 -13.35 -2.27
N ASP A 17 -14.71 -13.00 -3.14
CA ASP A 17 -14.46 -12.89 -4.58
C ASP A 17 -13.64 -11.66 -4.94
N VAL A 18 -13.88 -10.52 -4.26
CA VAL A 18 -13.11 -9.29 -4.41
C VAL A 18 -11.66 -9.49 -3.99
N LEU A 19 -11.42 -10.21 -2.90
CA LEU A 19 -10.10 -10.56 -2.42
C LEU A 19 -9.31 -11.33 -3.49
N LEU A 20 -9.93 -12.39 -4.04
CA LEU A 20 -9.26 -13.27 -5.01
C LEU A 20 -9.10 -12.62 -6.39
N ALA A 21 -10.09 -11.84 -6.83
CA ALA A 21 -10.06 -11.17 -8.13
C ALA A 21 -9.10 -9.97 -8.15
N GLY A 22 -9.06 -9.18 -7.07
CA GLY A 22 -8.24 -7.97 -6.96
C GLY A 22 -8.67 -6.81 -7.86
N LEU A 23 -9.11 -7.09 -9.09
CA LEU A 23 -9.58 -6.14 -10.12
C LEU A 23 -10.92 -6.62 -10.66
N ALA A 24 -11.82 -5.69 -11.01
CA ALA A 24 -13.08 -6.02 -11.64
C ALA A 24 -12.90 -6.39 -13.12
N GLU A 25 -13.80 -7.21 -13.67
CA GLU A 25 -13.75 -7.72 -15.05
C GLU A 25 -13.79 -6.61 -16.11
N ASP A 26 -14.40 -5.47 -15.77
CA ASP A 26 -14.45 -4.26 -16.61
C ASP A 26 -13.20 -3.36 -16.49
N GLY A 27 -12.20 -3.82 -15.73
CA GLY A 27 -10.97 -3.07 -15.45
C GLY A 27 -11.14 -1.98 -14.40
N GLY A 28 -12.31 -1.85 -13.78
CA GLY A 28 -12.57 -0.95 -12.66
C GLY A 28 -12.08 -1.50 -11.32
N LEU A 29 -12.11 -0.66 -10.30
CA LEU A 29 -11.67 -1.00 -8.96
C LEU A 29 -12.88 -1.30 -8.06
N PHE A 30 -12.78 -2.33 -7.22
CA PHE A 30 -13.83 -2.60 -6.26
C PHE A 30 -13.86 -1.57 -5.13
N VAL A 31 -15.06 -1.10 -4.80
CA VAL A 31 -15.38 -0.27 -3.63
C VAL A 31 -16.60 -0.86 -2.91
N PRO A 32 -16.77 -0.66 -1.59
CA PRO A 32 -17.97 -1.12 -0.91
C PRO A 32 -19.21 -0.43 -1.51
N GLU A 33 -20.30 -1.18 -1.68
CA GLU A 33 -21.56 -0.63 -2.19
C GLU A 33 -22.09 0.48 -1.27
N THR A 34 -21.94 0.29 0.04
CA THR A 34 -22.24 1.27 1.08
C THR A 34 -21.10 1.35 2.08
N TRP A 35 -20.78 2.55 2.54
CA TRP A 35 -19.78 2.73 3.59
C TRP A 35 -20.35 2.30 4.95
N PRO A 36 -19.66 1.42 5.70
CA PRO A 36 -20.04 1.16 7.08
C PRO A 36 -19.73 2.40 7.93
N VAL A 37 -20.64 2.74 8.82
CA VAL A 37 -20.48 3.91 9.70
C VAL A 37 -20.52 3.46 11.17
N PHE A 38 -19.55 3.87 11.93
CA PHE A 38 -19.52 3.69 13.39
C PHE A 38 -19.98 4.98 14.05
N SER A 39 -20.85 4.84 15.03
CA SER A 39 -21.25 5.95 15.90
C SER A 39 -20.06 6.44 16.75
N PRO A 40 -20.12 7.67 17.27
CA PRO A 40 -19.11 8.15 18.24
C PRO A 40 -18.93 7.24 19.46
N ALA A 41 -19.99 6.56 19.90
CA ALA A 41 -19.92 5.63 21.03
C ALA A 41 -19.13 4.36 20.67
N GLU A 42 -19.36 3.80 19.46
CA GLU A 42 -18.61 2.65 18.97
C GLU A 42 -17.13 2.99 18.79
N TRP A 43 -16.79 4.15 18.22
CA TRP A 43 -15.40 4.60 18.15
C TRP A 43 -14.74 4.74 19.52
N ARG A 44 -15.43 5.32 20.52
CA ARG A 44 -14.90 5.41 21.88
C ARG A 44 -14.64 4.04 22.50
N ALA A 45 -15.49 3.06 22.22
CA ALA A 45 -15.34 1.70 22.72
C ALA A 45 -14.09 0.97 22.17
N LEU A 46 -13.51 1.47 21.07
CA LEU A 46 -12.27 0.94 20.51
C LEU A 46 -11.00 1.53 21.14
N ARG A 47 -11.10 2.60 21.95
CA ARG A 47 -9.94 3.21 22.62
C ARG A 47 -9.27 2.24 23.57
N GLY A 48 -7.95 2.16 23.52
CA GLY A 48 -7.14 1.33 24.41
C GLY A 48 -7.17 -0.17 24.11
N LEU A 49 -7.87 -0.62 23.08
CA LEU A 49 -7.79 -2.00 22.63
C LEU A 49 -6.39 -2.32 22.07
N PRO A 50 -5.88 -3.55 22.26
CA PRO A 50 -4.72 -4.02 21.53
C PRO A 50 -4.91 -3.86 20.02
N TYR A 51 -3.86 -3.45 19.29
CA TYR A 51 -3.97 -3.12 17.86
C TYR A 51 -4.62 -4.23 17.02
N ALA A 52 -4.27 -5.50 17.27
CA ALA A 52 -4.85 -6.64 16.53
C ALA A 52 -6.38 -6.75 16.72
N GLU A 53 -6.89 -6.44 17.92
CA GLU A 53 -8.32 -6.47 18.20
C GLU A 53 -9.05 -5.26 17.59
N LEU A 54 -8.47 -4.06 17.72
CA LEU A 54 -8.96 -2.87 17.02
C LEU A 54 -9.03 -3.10 15.53
N ALA A 55 -7.97 -3.65 14.95
CA ALA A 55 -7.89 -3.94 13.51
C ALA A 55 -8.98 -4.92 13.05
N ALA A 56 -9.21 -6.00 13.80
CA ALA A 56 -10.30 -6.94 13.49
C ALA A 56 -11.66 -6.24 13.49
N ARG A 57 -11.97 -5.42 14.50
CA ARG A 57 -13.24 -4.71 14.62
C ARG A 57 -13.45 -3.68 13.49
N VAL A 58 -12.41 -2.94 13.14
CA VAL A 58 -12.46 -1.93 12.05
C VAL A 58 -12.62 -2.59 10.69
N MET A 59 -11.97 -3.73 10.46
CA MET A 59 -12.04 -4.46 9.18
C MET A 59 -13.29 -5.33 9.06
N ALA A 60 -13.89 -5.78 10.15
CA ALA A 60 -15.01 -6.74 10.13
C ALA A 60 -16.17 -6.31 9.22
N PRO A 61 -16.66 -5.06 9.21
CA PRO A 61 -17.75 -4.67 8.33
C PRO A 61 -17.45 -4.86 6.84
N PHE A 62 -16.16 -4.83 6.46
CA PHE A 62 -15.72 -5.01 5.09
C PHE A 62 -15.48 -6.47 4.72
N MET A 63 -15.03 -7.31 5.64
CA MET A 63 -14.42 -8.60 5.34
C MET A 63 -15.22 -9.81 5.81
N THR A 64 -16.18 -9.63 6.73
CA THR A 64 -16.95 -10.76 7.26
C THR A 64 -18.26 -10.98 6.51
N GLY A 65 -18.80 -12.19 6.58
CA GLY A 65 -20.10 -12.58 6.03
C GLY A 65 -20.04 -13.59 4.88
N GLY A 66 -18.84 -14.01 4.47
CA GLY A 66 -18.58 -15.13 3.56
C GLY A 66 -17.88 -16.27 4.29
N ALA A 67 -16.79 -16.76 3.74
CA ALA A 67 -15.93 -17.76 4.37
C ALA A 67 -15.23 -17.25 5.66
N ILE A 68 -15.22 -15.93 5.88
CA ILE A 68 -14.52 -15.31 7.00
C ILE A 68 -15.53 -14.89 8.06
N GLY A 69 -15.50 -15.57 9.21
CA GLY A 69 -16.19 -15.15 10.42
C GLY A 69 -15.41 -14.09 11.20
N PHE A 70 -16.06 -13.47 12.20
CA PHE A 70 -15.37 -12.48 13.04
C PHE A 70 -14.22 -13.11 13.85
N ASP A 71 -14.42 -14.31 14.38
CA ASP A 71 -13.40 -15.04 15.15
C ASP A 71 -12.19 -15.41 14.27
N ASP A 72 -12.44 -15.79 13.01
CA ASP A 72 -11.38 -16.04 12.02
C ASP A 72 -10.57 -14.77 11.75
N LEU A 73 -11.26 -13.66 11.51
CA LEU A 73 -10.60 -12.37 11.28
C LEU A 73 -9.78 -11.93 12.50
N GLN A 74 -10.29 -12.16 13.71
CA GLN A 74 -9.58 -11.86 14.96
C GLN A 74 -8.33 -12.76 15.12
N ALA A 75 -8.43 -14.03 14.78
CA ALA A 75 -7.28 -14.95 14.79
C ALA A 75 -6.25 -14.53 13.73
N ILE A 76 -6.70 -14.17 12.53
CA ILE A 76 -5.85 -13.67 11.44
C ILE A 76 -5.09 -12.41 11.84
N THR A 77 -5.78 -11.42 12.42
CA THR A 77 -5.11 -10.15 12.84
C THR A 77 -4.10 -10.38 13.95
N ARG A 78 -4.42 -11.19 14.96
CA ARG A 78 -3.47 -11.58 16.02
C ARG A 78 -2.23 -12.26 15.44
N ALA A 79 -2.40 -13.20 14.51
CA ALA A 79 -1.30 -13.88 13.86
C ALA A 79 -0.48 -12.95 12.94
N SER A 80 -1.14 -11.98 12.29
CA SER A 80 -0.49 -11.01 11.40
C SER A 80 0.43 -10.05 12.12
N TYR A 81 0.03 -9.58 13.30
CA TYR A 81 0.76 -8.53 14.01
C TYR A 81 1.69 -9.05 15.13
N ARG A 82 1.70 -10.36 15.38
CA ARG A 82 2.57 -10.98 16.41
C ARG A 82 4.06 -10.74 16.17
N GLY A 83 4.49 -10.65 14.91
CA GLY A 83 5.89 -10.50 14.52
C GLY A 83 6.35 -9.05 14.35
N PHE A 84 5.56 -8.06 14.80
CA PHE A 84 5.95 -6.66 14.77
C PHE A 84 6.84 -6.31 15.97
N ASP A 85 7.87 -5.49 15.77
CA ASP A 85 8.87 -5.18 16.80
C ASP A 85 8.40 -4.24 17.89
N HIS A 86 7.28 -3.57 17.70
CA HIS A 86 6.75 -2.63 18.67
C HIS A 86 5.41 -3.11 19.27
N ALA A 87 5.27 -3.05 20.59
CA ALA A 87 4.06 -3.52 21.29
C ALA A 87 2.76 -2.84 20.82
N ALA A 88 2.83 -1.55 20.46
CA ALA A 88 1.70 -0.82 19.88
C ALA A 88 1.47 -1.11 18.40
N VAL A 89 2.36 -1.87 17.73
CA VAL A 89 2.37 -2.17 16.27
C VAL A 89 2.56 -0.91 15.42
N VAL A 90 1.82 0.16 15.70
CA VAL A 90 1.83 1.45 15.00
C VAL A 90 1.94 2.62 15.99
N PRO A 91 3.11 2.81 16.63
CA PRO A 91 3.28 3.86 17.61
C PRO A 91 3.20 5.27 17.01
N LEU A 92 2.81 6.23 17.85
CA LEU A 92 2.86 7.66 17.55
C LEU A 92 4.07 8.31 18.23
N VAL A 93 4.85 9.07 17.46
CA VAL A 93 5.94 9.91 17.97
C VAL A 93 5.57 11.38 17.77
N GLN A 94 5.53 12.14 18.84
CA GLN A 94 5.28 13.57 18.76
C GLN A 94 6.55 14.31 18.37
N LEU A 95 6.55 15.01 17.23
CA LEU A 95 7.67 15.85 16.79
C LEU A 95 7.49 17.31 17.21
N GLU A 96 6.26 17.83 17.17
CA GLU A 96 5.90 19.21 17.45
C GLU A 96 4.58 19.24 18.22
N PRO A 97 4.17 20.37 18.82
CA PRO A 97 2.96 20.44 19.64
C PRO A 97 1.69 19.90 18.98
N SER A 98 1.60 19.97 17.63
CA SER A 98 0.47 19.47 16.85
C SER A 98 0.84 18.49 15.73
N LEU A 99 2.12 18.09 15.60
CA LEU A 99 2.59 17.16 14.57
C LEU A 99 3.06 15.86 15.20
N PHE A 100 2.41 14.77 14.77
CA PHE A 100 2.68 13.41 15.22
C PHE A 100 3.07 12.54 14.05
N VAL A 101 4.11 11.73 14.20
CA VAL A 101 4.53 10.73 13.23
C VAL A 101 3.92 9.38 13.61
N LEU A 102 3.19 8.78 12.70
CA LEU A 102 2.66 7.42 12.83
C LEU A 102 3.64 6.45 12.19
N GLU A 103 4.40 5.72 13.03
CA GLU A 103 5.41 4.77 12.54
C GLU A 103 4.75 3.48 12.06
N LEU A 104 4.79 3.23 10.77
CA LEU A 104 4.15 2.09 10.10
C LEU A 104 5.17 1.02 9.65
N PHE A 105 6.40 1.09 10.11
CA PHE A 105 7.52 0.30 9.62
C PHE A 105 8.06 -0.74 10.60
N HIS A 106 7.34 -1.04 11.67
CA HIS A 106 7.74 -2.06 12.65
C HIS A 106 7.43 -3.49 12.24
N GLY A 107 6.88 -3.68 11.03
CA GLY A 107 6.60 -4.98 10.45
C GLY A 107 7.83 -5.68 9.85
N PRO A 108 7.72 -6.96 9.43
CA PRO A 108 8.84 -7.82 9.06
C PRO A 108 9.73 -7.25 7.93
N THR A 109 9.19 -6.44 7.02
CA THR A 109 9.95 -5.87 5.90
C THR A 109 10.23 -4.38 6.05
N LEU A 110 9.96 -3.80 7.21
CA LEU A 110 10.26 -2.41 7.54
C LEU A 110 9.52 -1.40 6.66
N ALA A 111 8.28 -1.73 6.24
CA ALA A 111 7.43 -0.83 5.46
C ALA A 111 5.96 -0.97 5.86
N PHE A 112 5.18 0.11 5.69
CA PHE A 112 3.74 0.13 5.98
C PHE A 112 2.95 -0.97 5.25
N LYS A 113 3.49 -1.47 4.15
CA LYS A 113 2.90 -2.52 3.33
C LYS A 113 2.68 -3.82 4.11
N ASP A 114 3.51 -4.07 5.12
CA ASP A 114 3.37 -5.23 6.01
C ASP A 114 2.02 -5.26 6.71
N LEU A 115 1.52 -4.11 7.16
CA LEU A 115 0.28 -4.02 7.95
C LEU A 115 -0.93 -4.62 7.21
N ALA A 116 -1.07 -4.30 5.93
CA ALA A 116 -2.15 -4.84 5.12
C ALA A 116 -1.83 -6.20 4.51
N LEU A 117 -0.59 -6.42 4.05
CA LEU A 117 -0.21 -7.64 3.35
C LEU A 117 -0.14 -8.85 4.27
N GLN A 118 0.31 -8.71 5.52
CA GLN A 118 0.29 -9.80 6.50
C GLN A 118 -1.12 -10.32 6.78
N VAL A 119 -2.12 -9.44 6.74
CA VAL A 119 -3.53 -9.81 6.84
C VAL A 119 -4.01 -10.43 5.52
N ALA A 120 -3.76 -9.78 4.39
CA ALA A 120 -4.22 -10.23 3.09
C ALA A 120 -3.71 -11.63 2.73
N GLY A 121 -2.41 -11.93 2.96
CA GLY A 121 -1.86 -13.25 2.69
C GLY A 121 -2.54 -14.37 3.49
N ARG A 122 -2.93 -14.10 4.75
CA ARG A 122 -3.68 -15.05 5.58
C ARG A 122 -5.14 -15.16 5.17
N LEU A 123 -5.76 -14.06 4.73
CA LEU A 123 -7.12 -14.08 4.19
C LEU A 123 -7.18 -14.90 2.89
N PHE A 124 -6.19 -14.74 1.99
CA PHE A 124 -6.08 -15.59 0.80
C PHE A 124 -6.04 -17.07 1.16
N ASP A 125 -5.14 -17.46 2.06
CA ASP A 125 -4.97 -18.86 2.48
C ASP A 125 -6.25 -19.42 3.13
N HIS A 126 -6.94 -18.61 3.95
CA HIS A 126 -8.20 -18.99 4.60
C HIS A 126 -9.33 -19.20 3.59
N VAL A 127 -9.56 -18.23 2.70
CA VAL A 127 -10.64 -18.32 1.69
C VAL A 127 -10.38 -19.44 0.70
N LEU A 128 -9.13 -19.59 0.23
CA LEU A 128 -8.75 -20.66 -0.69
C LEU A 128 -8.87 -22.05 -0.04
N SER A 129 -8.54 -22.16 1.27
CA SER A 129 -8.72 -23.40 2.01
C SER A 129 -10.20 -23.77 2.13
N ALA A 130 -11.09 -22.80 2.38
CA ALA A 130 -12.52 -23.02 2.44
C ALA A 130 -13.12 -23.45 1.07
N ARG A 131 -12.49 -23.04 -0.03
CA ARG A 131 -12.89 -23.37 -1.40
C ARG A 131 -12.20 -24.59 -1.99
N ASP A 132 -11.24 -25.17 -1.26
CA ASP A 132 -10.32 -26.20 -1.75
C ASP A 132 -9.61 -25.80 -3.06
N GLU A 133 -9.16 -24.55 -3.12
CA GLU A 133 -8.48 -23.94 -4.26
C GLU A 133 -7.05 -23.56 -3.93
N ARG A 134 -6.23 -23.36 -4.97
CA ARG A 134 -4.88 -22.77 -4.89
C ARG A 134 -4.73 -21.68 -5.93
N VAL A 135 -3.81 -20.75 -5.69
CA VAL A 135 -3.43 -19.69 -6.65
C VAL A 135 -1.92 -19.52 -6.71
N THR A 136 -1.43 -19.10 -7.86
CA THR A 136 -0.06 -18.62 -8.03
C THR A 136 -0.08 -17.10 -8.17
N ILE A 137 0.49 -16.42 -7.19
CA ILE A 137 0.67 -14.98 -7.24
C ILE A 137 1.92 -14.67 -8.06
N VAL A 138 1.77 -13.84 -9.09
CA VAL A 138 2.91 -13.34 -9.88
C VAL A 138 2.94 -11.81 -9.78
N GLY A 139 4.13 -11.27 -9.55
CA GLY A 139 4.28 -9.82 -9.41
C GLY A 139 5.66 -9.31 -9.80
N ALA A 140 5.72 -8.05 -10.20
CA ALA A 140 6.95 -7.30 -10.40
C ALA A 140 7.14 -6.29 -9.26
N THR A 141 8.39 -6.08 -8.87
CA THR A 141 8.69 -5.15 -7.77
C THR A 141 9.99 -4.37 -8.00
N SER A 142 10.01 -3.13 -7.51
CA SER A 142 11.23 -2.34 -7.32
C SER A 142 11.83 -2.51 -5.90
N GLY A 143 11.19 -3.32 -5.02
CA GLY A 143 11.70 -3.62 -3.68
C GLY A 143 10.62 -3.82 -2.62
N ASP A 144 10.04 -2.76 -2.07
CA ASP A 144 9.17 -2.80 -0.88
C ASP A 144 7.91 -3.66 -1.03
N THR A 145 7.25 -3.60 -2.18
CA THR A 145 6.01 -4.36 -2.38
C THR A 145 6.30 -5.85 -2.49
N GLY A 146 7.37 -6.21 -3.20
CA GLY A 146 7.78 -7.60 -3.36
C GLY A 146 8.20 -8.23 -2.04
N SER A 147 9.06 -7.55 -1.27
CA SER A 147 9.49 -8.07 0.03
C SER A 147 8.31 -8.28 0.99
N ALA A 148 7.39 -7.32 1.07
CA ALA A 148 6.20 -7.44 1.91
C ALA A 148 5.22 -8.52 1.42
N ALA A 149 5.08 -8.72 0.09
CA ALA A 149 4.22 -9.76 -0.49
C ALA A 149 4.82 -11.16 -0.25
N ILE A 150 6.12 -11.34 -0.45
CA ILE A 150 6.82 -12.59 -0.17
C ILE A 150 6.65 -12.97 1.29
N GLU A 151 6.93 -12.04 2.21
CA GLU A 151 6.82 -12.28 3.65
C GLU A 151 5.38 -12.60 4.09
N ALA A 152 4.39 -12.00 3.46
CA ALA A 152 2.98 -12.28 3.72
C ALA A 152 2.52 -13.64 3.22
N CYS A 153 3.04 -14.07 2.07
CA CYS A 153 2.65 -15.32 1.41
C CYS A 153 3.50 -16.52 1.82
N ARG A 154 4.71 -16.29 2.37
CA ARG A 154 5.59 -17.38 2.78
C ARG A 154 4.89 -18.37 3.73
N ASP A 155 5.12 -19.65 3.50
CA ASP A 155 4.57 -20.75 4.30
C ASP A 155 3.01 -20.82 4.29
N ARG A 156 2.32 -20.17 3.31
CA ARG A 156 0.90 -20.36 3.08
C ARG A 156 0.67 -21.64 2.28
N LEU A 157 -0.33 -22.42 2.70
CA LEU A 157 -0.56 -23.75 2.11
C LEU A 157 -1.21 -23.69 0.72
N ARG A 158 -2.01 -22.64 0.47
CA ARG A 158 -2.82 -22.50 -0.74
C ARG A 158 -2.34 -21.42 -1.69
N VAL A 159 -1.21 -20.78 -1.39
CA VAL A 159 -0.66 -19.66 -2.15
C VAL A 159 0.78 -19.94 -2.54
N ASP A 160 1.08 -19.94 -3.82
CA ASP A 160 2.43 -19.85 -4.35
C ASP A 160 2.72 -18.42 -4.78
N ILE A 161 3.96 -17.95 -4.63
CA ILE A 161 4.34 -16.59 -5.00
C ILE A 161 5.64 -16.55 -5.80
N ALA A 162 5.58 -15.95 -7.00
CA ALA A 162 6.72 -15.69 -7.86
C ALA A 162 6.89 -14.18 -8.06
N ILE A 163 8.03 -13.63 -7.65
CA ILE A 163 8.32 -12.20 -7.75
C ILE A 163 9.49 -11.96 -8.69
N LEU A 164 9.25 -11.12 -9.71
CA LEU A 164 10.25 -10.61 -10.63
C LEU A 164 10.82 -9.30 -10.10
N HIS A 165 12.14 -9.17 -10.10
CA HIS A 165 12.81 -7.91 -9.78
C HIS A 165 14.00 -7.67 -10.74
N PRO A 166 14.31 -6.41 -11.09
CA PRO A 166 15.42 -6.12 -11.98
C PRO A 166 16.76 -6.40 -11.28
N GLU A 167 17.63 -7.18 -11.92
CA GLU A 167 18.94 -7.54 -11.37
C GLU A 167 19.80 -6.29 -11.17
N GLY A 168 20.33 -6.13 -9.94
CA GLY A 168 21.23 -5.02 -9.57
C GLY A 168 20.58 -3.63 -9.45
N ARG A 169 19.25 -3.51 -9.57
CA ARG A 169 18.54 -2.21 -9.54
C ARG A 169 17.62 -2.02 -8.33
N THR A 170 17.67 -2.92 -7.37
CA THR A 170 17.01 -2.76 -6.06
C THR A 170 18.06 -2.48 -4.99
N SER A 171 17.70 -1.77 -3.90
CA SER A 171 18.63 -1.58 -2.80
C SER A 171 19.01 -2.94 -2.21
N GLU A 172 20.22 -3.05 -1.65
CA GLU A 172 20.70 -4.31 -1.09
C GLU A 172 19.79 -4.83 0.02
N VAL A 173 19.31 -3.95 0.89
CA VAL A 173 18.36 -4.31 1.95
C VAL A 173 17.08 -4.91 1.37
N GLN A 174 16.47 -4.23 0.40
CA GLN A 174 15.23 -4.69 -0.23
C GLN A 174 15.40 -6.00 -0.99
N ARG A 175 16.51 -6.15 -1.73
CA ARG A 175 16.84 -7.39 -2.42
C ARG A 175 16.97 -8.54 -1.43
N ARG A 176 17.76 -8.37 -0.38
CA ARG A 176 17.97 -9.40 0.63
C ARG A 176 16.72 -9.74 1.41
N GLN A 177 15.85 -8.77 1.69
CA GLN A 177 14.54 -9.03 2.29
C GLN A 177 13.66 -9.96 1.44
N MET A 178 13.83 -9.99 0.12
CA MET A 178 13.14 -10.91 -0.79
C MET A 178 13.88 -12.25 -0.90
N THR A 179 15.16 -12.17 -1.24
CA THR A 179 15.94 -13.33 -1.69
C THR A 179 16.46 -14.20 -0.57
N THR A 180 16.46 -13.74 0.68
CA THR A 180 16.86 -14.57 1.84
C THR A 180 15.69 -15.33 2.47
N VAL A 181 14.48 -15.16 1.98
CA VAL A 181 13.33 -15.95 2.43
C VAL A 181 13.42 -17.37 1.84
N LYS A 182 13.60 -18.35 2.74
CA LYS A 182 13.63 -19.77 2.38
C LYS A 182 12.28 -20.41 2.69
N ALA A 183 11.40 -20.48 1.68
CA ALA A 183 10.10 -21.15 1.78
C ALA A 183 9.81 -21.91 0.49
N ARG A 184 9.10 -23.06 0.59
CA ARG A 184 8.81 -23.92 -0.57
C ARG A 184 7.95 -23.21 -1.61
N ASN A 185 7.04 -22.35 -1.16
CA ASN A 185 6.07 -21.62 -1.95
C ASN A 185 6.52 -20.22 -2.39
N VAL A 186 7.83 -19.94 -2.37
CA VAL A 186 8.41 -18.64 -2.77
C VAL A 186 9.42 -18.84 -3.90
N LEU A 187 9.24 -18.11 -5.01
CA LEU A 187 10.18 -18.02 -6.12
C LEU A 187 10.58 -16.57 -6.36
N ASN A 188 11.88 -16.28 -6.29
CA ASN A 188 12.45 -15.00 -6.67
C ASN A 188 13.13 -15.11 -8.03
N ILE A 189 12.80 -14.24 -8.97
CA ILE A 189 13.39 -14.19 -10.31
C ILE A 189 14.10 -12.84 -10.50
N ALA A 190 15.44 -12.89 -10.58
CA ALA A 190 16.25 -11.73 -10.94
C ALA A 190 16.29 -11.62 -12.47
N LEU A 191 15.63 -10.60 -13.02
CA LEU A 191 15.50 -10.39 -14.45
C LEU A 191 16.63 -9.51 -14.98
N SER A 192 17.28 -9.94 -16.07
CA SER A 192 18.23 -9.10 -16.82
C SER A 192 17.46 -8.04 -17.60
N GLY A 193 17.09 -6.94 -16.94
CA GLY A 193 16.26 -5.88 -17.49
C GLY A 193 15.97 -4.76 -16.50
N THR A 194 14.96 -3.97 -16.82
CA THR A 194 14.44 -2.86 -16.00
C THR A 194 13.24 -3.32 -15.18
N PHE A 195 12.75 -2.43 -14.32
CA PHE A 195 11.49 -2.66 -13.60
C PHE A 195 10.28 -2.69 -14.56
N ASP A 196 10.32 -1.88 -15.63
CA ASP A 196 9.28 -1.86 -16.64
C ASP A 196 9.26 -3.18 -17.41
N ASP A 197 10.44 -3.76 -17.73
CA ASP A 197 10.52 -5.11 -18.33
C ASP A 197 9.89 -6.18 -17.44
N CYS A 198 10.14 -6.12 -16.13
CA CYS A 198 9.49 -7.03 -15.17
C CYS A 198 7.96 -6.86 -15.18
N GLN A 199 7.46 -5.63 -15.22
CA GLN A 199 6.02 -5.35 -15.28
C GLN A 199 5.39 -5.83 -16.59
N ASP A 200 6.07 -5.65 -17.71
CA ASP A 200 5.56 -6.04 -19.03
C ASP A 200 5.49 -7.57 -19.15
N LEU A 201 6.47 -8.30 -18.64
CA LEU A 201 6.40 -9.76 -18.54
C LEU A 201 5.24 -10.24 -17.65
N VAL A 202 5.01 -9.60 -16.51
CA VAL A 202 3.87 -9.92 -15.64
C VAL A 202 2.55 -9.66 -16.37
N LYS A 203 2.39 -8.52 -17.07
CA LYS A 203 1.21 -8.23 -17.88
C LYS A 203 1.01 -9.27 -19.00
N ALA A 204 2.09 -9.68 -19.65
CA ALA A 204 2.05 -10.70 -20.71
C ALA A 204 1.60 -12.06 -20.17
N MET A 205 2.11 -12.51 -19.02
CA MET A 205 1.65 -13.74 -18.36
C MET A 205 0.15 -13.68 -18.00
N PHE A 206 -0.37 -12.53 -17.55
CA PHE A 206 -1.80 -12.36 -17.29
C PHE A 206 -2.64 -12.31 -18.57
N ALA A 207 -2.08 -11.88 -19.69
CA ALA A 207 -2.73 -11.87 -21.00
C ALA A 207 -2.74 -13.26 -21.67
N ASP A 208 -1.79 -14.13 -21.34
CA ASP A 208 -1.80 -15.54 -21.76
C ASP A 208 -2.89 -16.31 -21.03
N ALA A 209 -4.05 -16.48 -21.69
CA ALA A 209 -5.22 -17.10 -21.09
C ALA A 209 -4.99 -18.57 -20.70
N PRO A 210 -4.34 -19.44 -21.50
CA PRO A 210 -3.94 -20.78 -21.11
C PRO A 210 -3.09 -20.80 -19.84
N PHE A 211 -1.98 -20.05 -19.82
CA PHE A 211 -1.08 -19.98 -18.69
C PHE A 211 -1.75 -19.45 -17.43
N ARG A 212 -2.51 -18.34 -17.56
CA ARG A 212 -3.29 -17.77 -16.44
C ARG A 212 -4.27 -18.77 -15.84
N THR A 213 -4.97 -19.55 -16.67
CA THR A 213 -5.96 -20.52 -16.22
C THR A 213 -5.32 -21.74 -15.59
N GLU A 214 -4.25 -22.27 -16.20
CA GLU A 214 -3.47 -23.41 -15.71
C GLU A 214 -2.99 -23.17 -14.27
N LEU A 215 -2.37 -22.02 -14.01
CA LEU A 215 -1.78 -21.70 -12.73
C LEU A 215 -2.69 -20.89 -11.81
N ARG A 216 -3.91 -20.59 -12.23
CA ARG A 216 -4.87 -19.74 -11.49
C ARG A 216 -4.20 -18.46 -11.01
N LEU A 217 -3.59 -17.72 -11.97
CA LEU A 217 -2.81 -16.54 -11.64
C LEU A 217 -3.62 -15.51 -10.86
N SER A 218 -3.02 -15.01 -9.80
CA SER A 218 -3.54 -13.91 -9.00
C SER A 218 -2.45 -12.86 -8.79
N ALA A 219 -2.85 -11.67 -8.36
CA ALA A 219 -1.92 -10.57 -8.09
C ALA A 219 -2.16 -9.96 -6.72
N VAL A 220 -1.08 -9.69 -6.01
CA VAL A 220 -1.10 -8.89 -4.77
C VAL A 220 -0.62 -7.48 -5.08
N ASN A 221 -1.47 -6.71 -5.74
CA ASN A 221 -1.18 -5.33 -6.15
C ASN A 221 -1.80 -4.29 -5.21
N SER A 222 -1.45 -3.01 -5.39
CA SER A 222 -1.94 -1.91 -4.55
C SER A 222 -3.43 -1.62 -4.70
N ILE A 223 -4.08 -2.17 -5.73
CA ILE A 223 -5.50 -1.92 -6.04
C ILE A 223 -6.45 -2.92 -5.37
N ASN A 224 -5.95 -4.05 -4.85
CA ASN A 224 -6.78 -5.01 -4.14
C ASN A 224 -7.45 -4.34 -2.92
N TRP A 225 -8.79 -4.46 -2.81
CA TRP A 225 -9.54 -3.82 -1.73
C TRP A 225 -9.09 -4.26 -0.34
N ALA A 226 -8.71 -5.51 -0.15
CA ALA A 226 -8.21 -6.00 1.13
C ALA A 226 -6.98 -5.21 1.61
N ARG A 227 -6.15 -4.71 0.67
CA ARG A 227 -5.01 -3.85 1.02
C ARG A 227 -5.44 -2.46 1.46
N ILE A 228 -6.52 -1.92 0.92
CA ILE A 228 -7.06 -0.63 1.38
C ILE A 228 -7.70 -0.80 2.75
N ALA A 229 -8.59 -1.78 2.89
CA ALA A 229 -9.28 -2.04 4.16
C ALA A 229 -8.30 -2.40 5.30
N GLY A 230 -7.22 -3.14 5.00
CA GLY A 230 -6.16 -3.45 5.96
C GLY A 230 -5.32 -2.24 6.41
N GLN A 231 -5.47 -1.09 5.74
CA GLN A 231 -4.79 0.16 6.10
C GLN A 231 -5.66 1.10 6.94
N ILE A 232 -6.96 0.92 6.98
CA ILE A 232 -7.88 1.77 7.77
C ILE A 232 -7.55 1.71 9.28
N PRO A 233 -7.25 0.53 9.86
CA PRO A 233 -7.06 0.39 11.30
C PRO A 233 -5.96 1.26 11.90
N TYR A 234 -4.85 1.50 11.21
CA TYR A 234 -3.78 2.29 11.80
C TYR A 234 -4.10 3.79 11.85
N PHE A 235 -4.88 4.30 10.90
CA PHE A 235 -5.40 5.67 11.01
C PHE A 235 -6.44 5.79 12.11
N ALA A 236 -7.28 4.76 12.29
CA ALA A 236 -8.21 4.70 13.39
C ALA A 236 -7.48 4.68 14.75
N ALA A 237 -6.46 3.82 14.90
CA ALA A 237 -5.65 3.74 16.11
C ALA A 237 -5.00 5.09 16.44
N ALA A 238 -4.38 5.75 15.45
CA ALA A 238 -3.75 7.05 15.63
C ALA A 238 -4.75 8.16 15.99
N ALA A 239 -5.87 8.24 15.29
CA ALA A 239 -6.91 9.22 15.58
C ALA A 239 -7.50 9.04 16.98
N LEU A 240 -7.80 7.80 17.38
CA LEU A 240 -8.31 7.47 18.72
C LEU A 240 -7.30 7.82 19.82
N ALA A 241 -6.01 7.59 19.60
CA ALA A 241 -4.95 7.97 20.54
C ALA A 241 -4.85 9.49 20.73
N LEU A 242 -5.18 10.28 19.68
CA LEU A 242 -5.21 11.74 19.73
C LEU A 242 -6.57 12.35 20.14
N GLY A 243 -7.52 11.51 20.54
CA GLY A 243 -8.78 11.94 21.14
C GLY A 243 -10.01 11.85 20.25
N ALA A 244 -9.92 11.28 19.03
CA ALA A 244 -11.11 10.99 18.23
C ALA A 244 -12.06 10.03 18.99
N PRO A 245 -13.37 10.08 18.80
CA PRO A 245 -14.12 10.97 17.91
C PRO A 245 -14.38 12.38 18.47
N ASP A 246 -13.93 12.69 19.68
CA ASP A 246 -14.23 13.94 20.38
C ASP A 246 -13.31 15.10 19.96
N ARG A 247 -12.23 14.78 19.24
CA ARG A 247 -11.26 15.73 18.70
C ARG A 247 -10.98 15.41 17.23
N PRO A 248 -11.09 16.37 16.31
CA PRO A 248 -10.70 16.15 14.92
C PRO A 248 -9.18 16.00 14.78
N VAL A 249 -8.77 15.32 13.71
CA VAL A 249 -7.36 15.17 13.31
C VAL A 249 -7.21 15.49 11.83
N ALA A 250 -5.99 15.80 11.38
CA ALA A 250 -5.63 15.82 9.98
C ALA A 250 -4.63 14.70 9.70
N VAL A 251 -4.51 14.26 8.44
CA VAL A 251 -3.62 13.17 8.05
C VAL A 251 -2.76 13.62 6.87
N ALA A 252 -1.44 13.45 6.98
CA ALA A 252 -0.47 13.70 5.92
C ALA A 252 0.19 12.39 5.50
N VAL A 253 0.23 12.10 4.19
CA VAL A 253 0.72 10.84 3.67
C VAL A 253 1.65 11.07 2.48
N PRO A 254 2.89 10.53 2.51
CA PRO A 254 3.70 10.44 1.30
C PRO A 254 3.01 9.48 0.32
N THR A 255 2.64 9.99 -0.87
CA THR A 255 1.64 9.36 -1.70
C THR A 255 2.12 9.12 -3.13
N GLY A 256 2.20 7.84 -3.53
CA GLY A 256 2.30 7.41 -4.92
C GLY A 256 0.94 6.88 -5.41
N ASN A 257 0.67 5.60 -5.22
CA ASN A 257 -0.55 4.91 -5.70
C ASN A 257 -1.87 5.28 -4.97
N PHE A 258 -1.89 6.30 -4.16
CA PHE A 258 -3.07 6.82 -3.43
C PHE A 258 -3.72 5.84 -2.42
N GLY A 259 -3.24 4.61 -2.29
CA GLY A 259 -3.87 3.60 -1.44
C GLY A 259 -3.87 3.97 0.04
N ASN A 260 -2.76 4.46 0.55
CA ASN A 260 -2.59 4.79 1.96
C ASN A 260 -3.50 5.97 2.37
N ILE A 261 -3.48 7.08 1.65
CA ILE A 261 -4.33 8.24 1.96
C ILE A 261 -5.82 7.95 1.70
N LEU A 262 -6.14 7.07 0.74
CA LEU A 262 -7.50 6.58 0.53
C LEU A 262 -8.01 5.79 1.74
N ALA A 263 -7.15 5.03 2.42
CA ALA A 263 -7.53 4.34 3.66
C ALA A 263 -7.85 5.32 4.80
N ALA A 264 -7.13 6.44 4.91
CA ALA A 264 -7.48 7.52 5.83
C ALA A 264 -8.83 8.16 5.45
N TRP A 265 -9.06 8.38 4.16
CA TRP A 265 -10.34 8.89 3.67
C TRP A 265 -11.48 7.90 3.96
N ALA A 266 -11.27 6.60 3.77
CA ALA A 266 -12.23 5.55 4.14
C ALA A 266 -12.54 5.57 5.65
N ALA A 267 -11.54 5.79 6.51
CA ALA A 267 -11.76 5.97 7.95
C ALA A 267 -12.71 7.14 8.26
N ARG A 268 -12.64 8.24 7.50
CA ARG A 268 -13.61 9.35 7.61
C ARG A 268 -15.00 8.93 7.16
N GLN A 269 -15.13 8.15 6.08
CA GLN A 269 -16.44 7.62 5.67
C GLN A 269 -17.06 6.72 6.75
N MET A 270 -16.23 6.07 7.55
CA MET A 270 -16.65 5.28 8.71
C MET A 270 -17.01 6.13 9.95
N GLY A 271 -16.95 7.46 9.87
CA GLY A 271 -17.34 8.38 10.94
C GLY A 271 -16.21 8.93 11.81
N LEU A 272 -14.94 8.66 11.48
CA LEU A 272 -13.83 9.34 12.16
C LEU A 272 -13.74 10.82 11.74
N PRO A 273 -13.52 11.76 12.66
CA PRO A 273 -13.45 13.18 12.35
C PRO A 273 -12.08 13.56 11.78
N ILE A 274 -11.81 13.15 10.54
CA ILE A 274 -10.61 13.55 9.82
C ILE A 274 -10.93 14.78 8.97
N GLU A 275 -10.38 15.93 9.37
CA GLU A 275 -10.73 17.22 8.80
C GLU A 275 -10.02 17.49 7.46
N ARG A 276 -8.75 17.07 7.33
CA ARG A 276 -7.92 17.35 6.17
C ARG A 276 -7.05 16.16 5.81
N PHE A 277 -6.91 15.91 4.50
CA PHE A 277 -5.97 14.96 3.92
C PHE A 277 -4.88 15.72 3.17
N ILE A 278 -3.61 15.41 3.46
CA ILE A 278 -2.46 16.12 2.92
C ILE A 278 -1.60 15.14 2.14
N VAL A 279 -1.49 15.35 0.86
CA VAL A 279 -0.70 14.52 -0.07
C VAL A 279 0.70 15.09 -0.17
N GLY A 280 1.70 14.31 0.23
CA GLY A 280 3.11 14.59 -0.08
C GLY A 280 3.52 13.85 -1.35
N SER A 281 4.06 14.54 -2.34
CA SER A 281 4.63 13.97 -3.58
C SER A 281 6.12 14.26 -3.68
N ASN A 282 6.86 13.43 -4.41
CA ASN A 282 8.22 13.75 -4.82
C ASN A 282 8.21 14.52 -6.17
N ALA A 283 9.32 14.51 -6.92
CA ALA A 283 9.39 15.16 -8.24
C ALA A 283 8.37 14.58 -9.25
N ASN A 284 7.80 13.39 -8.99
CA ASN A 284 6.67 12.84 -9.74
C ASN A 284 5.35 13.37 -9.14
N ASP A 285 5.06 14.62 -9.41
CA ASP A 285 4.13 15.48 -8.69
C ASP A 285 2.69 15.51 -9.22
N ILE A 286 2.29 14.53 -10.02
CA ILE A 286 0.98 14.53 -10.72
C ILE A 286 -0.22 14.78 -9.78
N LEU A 287 -0.21 14.22 -8.56
CA LEU A 287 -1.26 14.43 -7.57
C LEU A 287 -1.22 15.86 -7.00
N ALA A 288 -0.03 16.38 -6.69
CA ALA A 288 0.11 17.74 -6.17
C ALA A 288 -0.34 18.77 -7.22
N ARG A 289 0.00 18.59 -8.51
CA ARG A 289 -0.46 19.44 -9.61
C ARG A 289 -1.98 19.37 -9.78
N PHE A 290 -2.56 18.17 -9.73
CA PHE A 290 -4.02 18.05 -9.77
C PHE A 290 -4.68 18.83 -8.64
N LEU A 291 -4.21 18.66 -7.41
CA LEU A 291 -4.78 19.36 -6.26
C LEU A 291 -4.58 20.88 -6.34
N ALA A 292 -3.48 21.34 -6.89
CA ALA A 292 -3.21 22.78 -7.05
C ALA A 292 -4.01 23.43 -8.17
N ALA A 293 -4.11 22.79 -9.34
CA ALA A 293 -4.52 23.45 -10.58
C ALA A 293 -5.45 22.61 -11.51
N ASN A 294 -6.01 21.48 -11.05
CA ASN A 294 -6.75 20.55 -11.91
C ASN A 294 -5.91 20.06 -13.12
N ASP A 295 -4.62 19.89 -12.91
CA ASP A 295 -3.67 19.39 -13.93
C ASP A 295 -3.18 18.00 -13.58
N MET A 296 -3.84 16.97 -14.08
CA MET A 296 -3.39 15.59 -13.97
C MET A 296 -2.87 15.11 -15.33
N ARG A 297 -1.72 15.65 -15.73
CA ARG A 297 -1.02 15.29 -16.97
C ARG A 297 0.18 14.42 -16.65
N THR A 298 0.27 13.25 -17.31
CA THR A 298 1.43 12.37 -17.18
C THR A 298 2.66 13.03 -17.81
N ALA A 299 3.82 12.78 -17.19
CA ALA A 299 5.14 13.13 -17.68
C ALA A 299 6.03 11.89 -17.67
N GLY A 300 7.27 11.99 -18.06
CA GLY A 300 8.25 10.91 -17.83
C GLY A 300 8.43 10.69 -16.32
N VAL A 301 8.62 9.43 -15.92
CA VAL A 301 8.98 9.12 -14.53
C VAL A 301 10.40 9.58 -14.25
N VAL A 302 10.60 10.28 -13.14
CA VAL A 302 11.90 10.73 -12.63
C VAL A 302 12.31 9.81 -11.49
N GLU A 303 13.49 9.19 -11.57
CA GLU A 303 14.07 8.45 -10.45
C GLU A 303 14.44 9.39 -9.32
N THR A 304 14.01 9.08 -8.08
CA THR A 304 14.23 9.92 -6.91
C THR A 304 14.77 9.12 -5.72
N VAL A 305 15.13 9.84 -4.64
CA VAL A 305 15.51 9.22 -3.36
C VAL A 305 14.34 8.56 -2.62
N SER A 306 13.10 8.73 -3.11
CA SER A 306 11.87 8.14 -2.56
C SER A 306 11.15 7.25 -3.58
N PRO A 307 11.78 6.13 -4.02
CA PRO A 307 11.38 5.38 -5.22
C PRO A 307 9.97 4.77 -5.18
N SER A 308 9.38 4.57 -4.00
CA SER A 308 8.01 4.04 -3.90
C SER A 308 6.93 5.02 -4.40
N MET A 309 7.31 6.27 -4.68
CA MET A 309 6.45 7.32 -5.22
C MET A 309 6.82 7.72 -6.67
N ASP A 310 7.79 7.04 -7.32
CA ASP A 310 8.22 7.29 -8.70
C ASP A 310 7.18 6.73 -9.67
N ILE A 311 6.04 7.40 -9.75
CA ILE A 311 4.91 7.02 -10.60
C ILE A 311 4.27 8.25 -11.25
N GLN A 312 3.64 8.03 -12.40
CA GLN A 312 2.84 9.06 -13.11
C GLN A 312 1.35 8.70 -13.22
N VAL A 313 0.96 7.47 -12.84
CA VAL A 313 -0.45 7.05 -12.77
C VAL A 313 -0.75 6.53 -11.37
N SER A 314 -1.53 7.30 -10.63
CA SER A 314 -1.93 6.95 -9.27
C SER A 314 -3.18 6.08 -9.27
N SER A 315 -2.98 4.75 -9.22
CA SER A 315 -4.04 3.76 -9.52
C SER A 315 -5.28 3.85 -8.63
N ASN A 316 -5.11 4.10 -7.31
CA ASN A 316 -6.27 4.17 -6.41
C ASN A 316 -6.98 5.55 -6.43
N PHE A 317 -6.45 6.52 -7.15
CA PHE A 317 -7.13 7.80 -7.35
C PHE A 317 -8.48 7.61 -8.06
N GLU A 318 -8.62 6.60 -8.91
CA GLU A 318 -9.89 6.23 -9.54
C GLU A 318 -11.02 6.02 -8.53
N ARG A 319 -10.74 5.50 -7.33
CA ARG A 319 -11.74 5.33 -6.26
C ARG A 319 -12.21 6.67 -5.69
N LEU A 320 -11.29 7.60 -5.48
CA LEU A 320 -11.67 8.96 -5.05
C LEU A 320 -12.44 9.69 -6.15
N LEU A 321 -12.02 9.53 -7.41
CA LEU A 321 -12.70 10.11 -8.57
C LEU A 321 -14.14 9.60 -8.67
N PHE A 322 -14.37 8.30 -8.55
CA PHE A 322 -15.69 7.69 -8.55
C PHE A 322 -16.60 8.31 -7.47
N GLU A 323 -16.12 8.45 -6.24
CA GLU A 323 -16.87 9.08 -5.16
C GLU A 323 -17.13 10.59 -5.43
N ALA A 324 -16.13 11.30 -5.94
CA ALA A 324 -16.25 12.73 -6.26
C ALA A 324 -17.21 13.00 -7.41
N LEU A 325 -17.38 12.06 -8.32
CA LEU A 325 -18.39 12.06 -9.40
C LEU A 325 -19.77 11.60 -8.91
N GLY A 326 -19.99 11.48 -7.58
CA GLY A 326 -21.26 11.01 -7.04
C GLY A 326 -21.57 9.55 -7.35
N ARG A 327 -20.51 8.74 -7.53
CA ARG A 327 -20.57 7.32 -7.90
C ARG A 327 -21.15 7.07 -9.31
N ASP A 328 -20.97 8.04 -10.21
CA ASP A 328 -21.29 7.88 -11.63
C ASP A 328 -20.25 6.97 -12.31
N ALA A 329 -20.59 5.69 -12.44
CA ALA A 329 -19.69 4.68 -12.98
C ALA A 329 -19.43 4.86 -14.51
N PRO A 330 -20.42 5.16 -15.37
CA PRO A 330 -20.18 5.53 -16.76
C PRO A 330 -19.22 6.70 -16.93
N GLU A 331 -19.39 7.80 -16.20
CA GLU A 331 -18.51 8.97 -16.28
C GLU A 331 -17.10 8.64 -15.76
N THR A 332 -17.00 7.84 -14.70
CA THR A 332 -15.70 7.34 -14.20
C THR A 332 -14.98 6.50 -15.25
N ALA A 333 -15.69 5.57 -15.89
CA ALA A 333 -15.13 4.72 -16.94
C ALA A 333 -14.63 5.55 -18.12
N HIS A 334 -15.44 6.51 -18.59
CA HIS A 334 -15.07 7.40 -19.68
C HIS A 334 -13.82 8.22 -19.33
N THR A 335 -13.82 8.90 -18.19
CA THR A 335 -12.69 9.69 -17.71
C THR A 335 -11.39 8.87 -17.62
N MET A 336 -11.46 7.64 -17.13
CA MET A 336 -10.29 6.76 -16.98
C MET A 336 -9.78 6.23 -18.32
N VAL A 337 -10.66 5.94 -19.27
CA VAL A 337 -10.30 5.55 -20.66
C VAL A 337 -9.60 6.71 -21.35
N ASP A 338 -10.16 7.90 -21.29
CA ASP A 338 -9.57 9.10 -21.89
C ASP A 338 -8.21 9.44 -21.27
N PHE A 339 -8.10 9.34 -19.96
CA PHE A 339 -6.82 9.54 -19.27
C PHE A 339 -5.75 8.57 -19.73
N ARG A 340 -6.11 7.29 -19.89
CA ARG A 340 -5.18 6.27 -20.39
C ARG A 340 -4.74 6.51 -21.82
N ALA A 341 -5.63 7.00 -22.67
CA ALA A 341 -5.37 7.28 -24.09
C ALA A 341 -4.58 8.57 -24.30
N SER A 342 -4.94 9.64 -23.57
CA SER A 342 -4.38 10.99 -23.79
C SER A 342 -3.23 11.34 -22.84
N GLY A 343 -3.07 10.62 -21.72
CA GLY A 343 -2.17 10.99 -20.63
C GLY A 343 -2.61 12.23 -19.85
N THR A 344 -3.84 12.72 -20.09
CA THR A 344 -4.34 13.95 -19.46
C THR A 344 -5.74 13.72 -18.90
N MET A 345 -5.95 14.07 -17.61
CA MET A 345 -7.27 14.10 -17.00
C MET A 345 -7.57 15.49 -16.47
N LYS A 346 -8.76 15.98 -16.78
CA LYS A 346 -9.40 17.15 -16.17
C LYS A 346 -10.80 16.77 -15.75
N VAL A 347 -11.19 17.20 -14.57
CA VAL A 347 -12.57 17.07 -14.08
C VAL A 347 -13.25 18.45 -14.11
N SER A 348 -14.57 18.47 -13.96
CA SER A 348 -15.29 19.74 -13.85
C SER A 348 -14.78 20.58 -12.67
N ARG A 349 -14.99 21.89 -12.72
CA ARG A 349 -14.58 22.80 -11.65
C ARG A 349 -15.21 22.43 -10.31
N GLU A 350 -16.47 22.02 -10.34
CA GLU A 350 -17.26 21.63 -9.17
C GLU A 350 -16.67 20.37 -8.52
N VAL A 351 -16.37 19.33 -9.29
CA VAL A 351 -15.74 18.09 -8.82
C VAL A 351 -14.34 18.39 -8.26
N TRP A 352 -13.53 19.16 -8.97
CA TRP A 352 -12.21 19.54 -8.48
C TRP A 352 -12.26 20.33 -7.17
N GLN A 353 -13.18 21.30 -7.06
CA GLN A 353 -13.37 22.07 -5.82
C GLN A 353 -13.84 21.18 -4.66
N SER A 354 -14.69 20.18 -4.93
CA SER A 354 -15.14 19.23 -3.91
C SER A 354 -13.97 18.43 -3.35
N VAL A 355 -13.06 17.95 -4.21
CA VAL A 355 -11.83 17.25 -3.79
C VAL A 355 -10.92 18.20 -2.99
N ARG A 356 -10.70 19.43 -3.45
CA ARG A 356 -9.82 20.39 -2.78
C ARG A 356 -10.31 20.86 -1.40
N ARG A 357 -11.58 20.79 -1.12
CA ARG A 357 -12.10 21.06 0.23
C ARG A 357 -11.49 20.12 1.25
N ASP A 358 -11.26 18.87 0.87
CA ASP A 358 -10.80 17.82 1.75
C ASP A 358 -9.28 17.57 1.63
N PHE A 359 -8.72 17.78 0.44
CA PHE A 359 -7.35 17.45 0.13
C PHE A 359 -6.47 18.68 -0.13
N ALA A 360 -5.22 18.62 0.32
CA ALA A 360 -4.13 19.53 -0.05
C ALA A 360 -2.95 18.70 -0.58
N GLY A 361 -2.07 19.30 -1.35
CA GLY A 361 -0.88 18.62 -1.87
C GLY A 361 0.37 19.51 -1.82
N LEU A 362 1.52 18.87 -1.61
CA LEU A 362 2.85 19.47 -1.70
C LEU A 362 3.77 18.52 -2.45
N ALA A 363 4.67 19.05 -3.28
CA ALA A 363 5.73 18.28 -3.92
C ALA A 363 7.10 18.78 -3.47
N LEU A 364 8.04 17.86 -3.22
CA LEU A 364 9.44 18.14 -2.93
C LEU A 364 10.32 17.40 -3.94
N ASP A 365 11.34 18.10 -4.44
CA ASP A 365 12.44 17.44 -5.16
C ASP A 365 13.43 16.77 -4.21
N ASP A 366 14.42 16.07 -4.76
CA ASP A 366 15.44 15.37 -3.97
C ASP A 366 16.23 16.31 -3.05
N ALA A 367 16.57 17.51 -3.52
CA ALA A 367 17.35 18.47 -2.73
C ALA A 367 16.54 18.94 -1.51
N ALA A 368 15.29 19.31 -1.71
CA ALA A 368 14.38 19.70 -0.64
C ALA A 368 14.09 18.52 0.32
N THR A 369 13.95 17.31 -0.21
CA THR A 369 13.74 16.09 0.60
C THR A 369 14.93 15.80 1.51
N LEU A 370 16.15 15.85 0.98
CA LEU A 370 17.36 15.64 1.78
C LEU A 370 17.56 16.74 2.84
N ALA A 371 17.26 18.00 2.49
CA ALA A 371 17.30 19.12 3.43
C ALA A 371 16.26 18.94 4.56
N GLU A 372 15.06 18.44 4.24
CA GLU A 372 14.03 18.17 5.24
C GLU A 372 14.42 17.03 6.19
N ILE A 373 15.04 15.96 5.71
CA ILE A 373 15.60 14.90 6.57
C ILE A 373 16.61 15.49 7.57
N ALA A 374 17.52 16.33 7.09
CA ALA A 374 18.51 16.97 7.95
C ALA A 374 17.87 17.91 8.97
N ARG A 375 16.85 18.67 8.56
CA ARG A 375 16.08 19.57 9.41
C ARG A 375 15.35 18.81 10.53
N ILE A 376 14.59 17.74 10.18
CA ILE A 376 13.86 16.92 11.15
C ILE A 376 14.82 16.37 12.22
N ARG A 377 15.97 15.85 11.79
CA ARG A 377 16.99 15.35 12.72
C ARG A 377 17.55 16.44 13.64
N ALA A 378 17.84 17.61 13.09
CA ALA A 378 18.41 18.71 13.87
C ALA A 378 17.42 19.27 14.91
N GLU A 379 16.12 19.36 14.55
CA GLU A 379 15.08 19.93 15.41
C GLU A 379 14.56 18.96 16.46
N SER A 380 14.43 17.67 16.13
CA SER A 380 13.77 16.68 17.01
C SER A 380 14.61 15.45 17.38
N GLY A 381 15.76 15.25 16.70
CA GLY A 381 16.52 14.01 16.80
C GLY A 381 15.91 12.82 16.04
N TYR A 382 14.70 12.97 15.48
CA TYR A 382 14.02 11.92 14.73
C TYR A 382 14.71 11.68 13.38
N ILE A 383 14.83 10.42 12.99
CA ILE A 383 15.43 10.02 11.72
C ILE A 383 14.33 9.54 10.78
N ALA A 384 13.87 10.43 9.90
CA ALA A 384 12.87 10.12 8.89
C ALA A 384 13.52 9.55 7.62
N ASP A 385 12.90 8.55 7.00
CA ASP A 385 13.25 8.13 5.64
C ASP A 385 12.80 9.19 4.60
N PRO A 386 13.26 9.13 3.33
CA PRO A 386 12.92 10.13 2.33
C PRO A 386 11.41 10.30 2.10
N HIS A 387 10.63 9.21 2.12
CA HIS A 387 9.18 9.28 1.94
C HIS A 387 8.53 10.00 3.14
N THR A 388 8.88 9.59 4.35
CA THR A 388 8.39 10.18 5.60
C THR A 388 8.71 11.68 5.68
N ALA A 389 9.91 12.09 5.28
CA ALA A 389 10.30 13.50 5.25
C ALA A 389 9.38 14.34 4.35
N ILE A 390 9.02 13.84 3.18
CA ILE A 390 8.04 14.48 2.28
C ILE A 390 6.67 14.60 2.96
N GLY A 391 6.22 13.56 3.65
CA GLY A 391 4.96 13.57 4.40
C GLY A 391 4.96 14.60 5.53
N ILE A 392 6.06 14.72 6.27
CA ILE A 392 6.24 15.71 7.36
C ILE A 392 6.27 17.13 6.79
N ALA A 393 7.01 17.37 5.71
CA ALA A 393 7.03 18.68 5.05
C ALA A 393 5.65 19.09 4.56
N ALA A 394 4.90 18.17 3.96
CA ALA A 394 3.53 18.41 3.52
C ALA A 394 2.60 18.71 4.71
N ALA A 395 2.74 18.00 5.83
CA ALA A 395 2.01 18.28 7.07
C ALA A 395 2.27 19.70 7.56
N ARG A 396 3.54 20.11 7.66
CA ARG A 396 3.93 21.46 8.10
C ARG A 396 3.37 22.57 7.21
N ALA A 397 3.29 22.31 5.90
CA ALA A 397 2.83 23.30 4.92
C ALA A 397 1.31 23.49 4.87
N ALA A 398 0.53 22.43 5.17
CA ALA A 398 -0.91 22.40 4.88
C ALA A 398 -1.77 21.99 6.09
N ALA A 399 -1.20 21.88 7.29
CA ALA A 399 -1.91 21.55 8.50
C ALA A 399 -2.98 22.60 8.84
N PRO A 400 -4.21 22.21 9.21
CA PRO A 400 -5.19 23.14 9.77
C PRO A 400 -4.72 23.66 11.14
N VAL A 401 -4.98 24.93 11.41
CA VAL A 401 -4.58 25.56 12.68
C VAL A 401 -5.34 24.92 13.85
N GLY A 402 -4.61 24.50 14.89
CA GLY A 402 -5.19 23.95 16.11
C GLY A 402 -5.63 22.47 16.02
N VAL A 403 -5.45 21.83 14.86
CA VAL A 403 -5.77 20.43 14.64
C VAL A 403 -4.50 19.58 14.66
N PRO A 404 -4.42 18.51 15.45
CA PRO A 404 -3.28 17.60 15.40
C PRO A 404 -3.18 16.89 14.05
N VAL A 405 -1.98 16.84 13.49
CA VAL A 405 -1.69 16.19 12.21
C VAL A 405 -0.94 14.89 12.46
N ILE A 406 -1.41 13.83 11.81
CA ILE A 406 -0.78 12.52 11.79
C ILE A 406 -0.02 12.40 10.46
N ALA A 407 1.31 12.45 10.51
CA ALA A 407 2.17 12.20 9.35
C ALA A 407 2.53 10.70 9.29
N ALA A 408 2.21 10.02 8.20
CA ALA A 408 2.50 8.60 8.05
C ALA A 408 3.99 8.36 7.74
N ALA A 409 4.71 7.65 8.62
CA ALA A 409 6.07 7.18 8.40
C ALA A 409 6.01 5.79 7.74
N THR A 410 6.25 5.76 6.45
CA THR A 410 5.92 4.60 5.61
C THR A 410 7.02 3.57 5.46
N ALA A 411 8.26 3.92 5.82
CA ALA A 411 9.40 3.00 5.77
C ALA A 411 10.45 3.32 6.83
N HIS A 412 11.20 2.30 7.25
CA HIS A 412 12.33 2.48 8.15
C HIS A 412 13.52 3.10 7.38
N PRO A 413 14.25 4.09 7.95
CA PRO A 413 15.32 4.79 7.26
C PRO A 413 16.50 3.89 6.84
N ALA A 414 16.72 2.75 7.51
CA ALA A 414 17.75 1.78 7.12
C ALA A 414 17.55 1.18 5.71
N LYS A 415 16.37 1.29 5.13
CA LYS A 415 16.11 0.82 3.75
C LYS A 415 16.72 1.72 2.67
N PHE A 416 17.09 2.94 3.02
CA PHE A 416 17.60 3.98 2.10
C PHE A 416 18.97 4.52 2.54
N PRO A 417 20.00 3.65 2.75
CA PRO A 417 21.26 4.06 3.38
C PRO A 417 22.01 5.11 2.57
N ALA A 418 21.90 5.12 1.25
CA ALA A 418 22.56 6.12 0.39
C ALA A 418 21.93 7.51 0.55
N ALA A 419 20.61 7.62 0.54
CA ALA A 419 19.89 8.86 0.77
C ALA A 419 20.16 9.42 2.18
N MET A 420 20.12 8.55 3.19
CA MET A 420 20.39 8.93 4.57
C MET A 420 21.83 9.44 4.75
N HIS A 421 22.80 8.78 4.12
CA HIS A 421 24.19 9.24 4.16
C HIS A 421 24.36 10.61 3.49
N ARG A 422 23.70 10.84 2.34
CA ARG A 422 23.71 12.14 1.67
C ARG A 422 23.08 13.25 2.52
N ALA A 423 21.97 12.95 3.21
CA ALA A 423 21.23 13.93 3.99
C ALA A 423 21.89 14.27 5.33
N ILE A 424 22.37 13.27 6.06
CA ILE A 424 22.77 13.42 7.47
C ILE A 424 24.09 12.74 7.83
N GLY A 425 24.83 12.23 6.84
CA GLY A 425 26.16 11.65 7.03
C GLY A 425 26.20 10.28 7.73
N ILE A 426 25.04 9.67 8.01
CA ILE A 426 24.97 8.35 8.65
C ILE A 426 24.20 7.34 7.79
N ARG A 427 24.46 6.06 8.04
CA ARG A 427 23.67 4.94 7.52
C ARG A 427 22.94 4.30 8.70
N PRO A 428 21.63 4.49 8.85
CA PRO A 428 20.90 3.90 9.96
C PRO A 428 21.02 2.38 9.96
N GLY A 429 21.23 1.79 11.15
CA GLY A 429 21.31 0.34 11.32
C GLY A 429 19.96 -0.35 11.12
N LEU A 430 20.03 -1.63 10.75
CA LEU A 430 18.84 -2.48 10.73
C LEU A 430 18.37 -2.77 12.17
N PRO A 431 17.06 -2.99 12.40
CA PRO A 431 16.58 -3.48 13.68
C PRO A 431 17.19 -4.83 14.08
N PRO A 432 17.28 -5.17 15.39
CA PRO A 432 17.94 -6.38 15.87
C PRO A 432 17.49 -7.69 15.21
N ARG A 433 16.22 -7.82 14.82
CA ARG A 433 15.71 -9.01 14.13
C ARG A 433 16.24 -9.19 12.71
N LEU A 434 16.86 -8.18 12.13
CA LEU A 434 17.43 -8.17 10.77
C LEU A 434 18.94 -7.85 10.79
N ASP A 435 19.60 -7.88 11.94
CA ASP A 435 21.02 -7.62 12.06
C ASP A 435 21.87 -8.61 11.26
N ASP A 436 21.40 -9.86 11.12
CA ASP A 436 22.02 -10.93 10.33
C ASP A 436 21.62 -10.93 8.84
N LEU A 437 20.81 -9.95 8.36
CA LEU A 437 20.27 -9.94 6.99
C LEU A 437 21.35 -10.05 5.92
N TYR A 438 22.51 -9.44 6.16
CA TYR A 438 23.63 -9.44 5.22
C TYR A 438 24.38 -10.77 5.18
N ASP A 439 24.26 -11.61 6.22
CA ASP A 439 24.90 -12.91 6.34
C ASP A 439 24.00 -14.04 5.84
N ARG A 440 22.68 -13.80 5.67
CA ARG A 440 21.73 -14.81 5.20
C ARG A 440 22.00 -15.18 3.75
N GLN A 441 21.91 -16.47 3.43
CA GLN A 441 22.02 -16.98 2.05
C GLN A 441 20.85 -16.50 1.18
N GLU A 442 21.16 -15.97 0.00
CA GLU A 442 20.17 -15.56 -0.98
C GLU A 442 19.72 -16.75 -1.85
N HIS A 443 18.42 -16.82 -2.14
CA HIS A 443 17.75 -17.82 -2.95
C HIS A 443 16.96 -17.13 -4.07
N PHE A 444 17.45 -17.18 -5.29
CA PHE A 444 16.79 -16.66 -6.48
C PHE A 444 17.31 -17.36 -7.73
N VAL A 445 16.55 -17.30 -8.80
CA VAL A 445 16.95 -17.71 -10.13
C VAL A 445 17.16 -16.50 -11.04
N ARG A 446 18.05 -16.61 -12.02
CA ARG A 446 18.23 -15.57 -13.03
C ARG A 446 17.47 -15.94 -14.27
N ALA A 447 16.89 -14.94 -14.95
CA ALA A 447 16.23 -15.10 -16.24
C ALA A 447 16.56 -13.94 -17.18
N GLY A 448 16.59 -14.23 -18.46
CA GLY A 448 16.59 -13.22 -19.52
C GLY A 448 15.23 -12.51 -19.60
N ASN A 449 15.17 -11.41 -20.35
CA ASN A 449 13.91 -10.72 -20.66
C ASN A 449 13.13 -11.50 -21.74
N SER A 450 12.62 -12.69 -21.38
CA SER A 450 11.90 -13.62 -22.25
C SER A 450 10.68 -14.20 -21.55
N LEU A 451 9.49 -13.97 -22.13
CA LEU A 451 8.24 -14.48 -21.58
C LEU A 451 8.26 -15.99 -21.42
N GLY A 452 8.65 -16.74 -22.45
CA GLY A 452 8.65 -18.21 -22.42
C GLY A 452 9.63 -18.79 -21.39
N GLU A 453 10.76 -18.14 -21.14
CA GLU A 453 11.70 -18.53 -20.09
C GLU A 453 11.07 -18.34 -18.71
N VAL A 454 10.50 -17.16 -18.45
CA VAL A 454 9.88 -16.84 -17.17
C VAL A 454 8.65 -17.72 -16.90
N GLU A 455 7.78 -17.93 -17.89
CA GLU A 455 6.63 -18.85 -17.77
C GLU A 455 7.06 -20.27 -17.44
N THR A 456 8.12 -20.75 -18.07
CA THR A 456 8.68 -22.09 -17.78
C THR A 456 9.14 -22.21 -16.33
N LEU A 457 9.83 -21.18 -15.81
CA LEU A 457 10.27 -21.15 -14.41
C LEU A 457 9.08 -21.14 -13.45
N VAL A 458 8.09 -20.30 -13.71
CA VAL A 458 6.89 -20.19 -12.85
C VAL A 458 6.07 -21.47 -12.87
N ARG A 459 5.86 -22.07 -14.07
CA ARG A 459 5.14 -23.34 -14.22
C ARG A 459 5.83 -24.50 -13.46
N HIS A 460 7.15 -24.64 -13.64
CA HIS A 460 7.94 -25.64 -12.95
C HIS A 460 7.86 -25.50 -11.42
N PHE A 461 7.86 -24.26 -10.94
CA PHE A 461 7.75 -23.94 -9.53
C PHE A 461 6.38 -24.31 -8.96
N ALA A 462 5.28 -23.89 -9.62
CA ALA A 462 3.92 -24.15 -9.17
C ALA A 462 3.61 -25.66 -9.13
N HIS A 463 3.95 -26.41 -10.17
CA HIS A 463 3.72 -27.86 -10.22
C HIS A 463 4.50 -28.68 -9.19
N ARG A 464 5.63 -28.18 -8.69
CA ARG A 464 6.37 -28.82 -7.59
C ARG A 464 5.64 -28.78 -6.26
N ASN A 465 4.67 -27.88 -6.12
CA ASN A 465 3.90 -27.69 -4.89
C ASN A 465 2.53 -28.37 -4.95
N ASP A 466 2.13 -28.90 -6.11
CA ASP A 466 0.90 -29.70 -6.28
C ASP A 466 1.15 -31.20 -5.99
N ALA A 467 2.40 -31.67 -5.92
CA ALA A 467 2.82 -33.02 -5.59
C ALA A 467 3.20 -33.14 -4.10
#